data_defaceceb6aa268563be10defafc1cba
#
_entry.id   defaceceb6aa268563be10defafc1cba
#
_cell.length_a   1.000
_cell.length_b   1.000
_cell.length_c   1.000
_cell.angle_alpha   90.00
_cell.angle_beta   90.00
_cell.angle_gamma   90.00
#
_symmetry.space_group_name_H-M   'P 1'
#
loop_
_entity.id
_entity.type
_entity.pdbx_description
1 polymer ?
#
loop_
_entity_poly.entity_id
_entity_poly.type
_entity_poly.pdbx_seq_one_letter_code
_entity_poly.pdbx_strand_id
1 'polypeptide(L)'
;MARPEYPQAQQTALDLGAEEELEGLVDSIIFSSDNGQFAVFRLRPAHQNSRINVTVSAEPPLVGQQVHLIGSWIVHPRFGQQFKAVSIRLEAPTSADGIERFLASGVIDGVGPAMARRIVAKFGADALTIIEQKPHQLELVEGIARRTAEKIAASYREQSELREIMLWLESHGVSGALAVRIFKKYSSFSLDVLESHPYQLAQEVEGIGFATADAIASSLGMTRDDENRVAAGIDYALQQIS
;
A
#
# COMPACT_ATOMS: atom_id res chain seq x y z
N MET A 1 18.20 12.99 -18.36
CA MET A 1 16.87 13.60 -18.19
C MET A 1 16.75 13.98 -16.73
N ALA A 2 16.65 15.27 -16.41
CA ALA A 2 16.52 15.75 -15.04
C ALA A 2 15.17 15.31 -14.46
N ARG A 3 15.17 14.74 -13.25
CA ARG A 3 13.95 14.46 -12.48
C ARG A 3 13.24 15.79 -12.20
N PRO A 4 11.92 15.88 -12.35
CA PRO A 4 11.20 17.09 -11.97
C PRO A 4 11.33 17.25 -10.45
N GLU A 5 11.95 18.36 -10.02
CA GLU A 5 11.91 18.79 -8.62
C GLU A 5 10.49 19.23 -8.30
N TYR A 6 9.80 18.47 -7.44
CA TYR A 6 8.58 18.92 -6.79
C TYR A 6 8.99 19.74 -5.54
N PRO A 7 8.80 21.07 -5.53
CA PRO A 7 9.11 21.87 -4.37
C PRO A 7 8.20 21.44 -3.21
N GLN A 8 8.80 21.29 -2.03
CA GLN A 8 8.07 21.06 -0.79
C GLN A 8 7.00 22.14 -0.60
N ALA A 9 5.78 21.70 -0.40
CA ALA A 9 4.56 22.38 -0.07
C ALA A 9 4.68 23.84 0.41
N GLN A 10 4.38 24.80 -0.46
CA GLN A 10 3.78 26.11 -0.13
C GLN A 10 3.49 26.93 -1.41
N GLN A 11 2.84 26.33 -2.42
CA GLN A 11 2.15 27.11 -3.42
C GLN A 11 0.67 26.82 -3.26
N THR A 12 -0.08 27.82 -2.85
CA THR A 12 -1.51 27.79 -2.56
C THR A 12 -2.27 27.29 -3.77
N ALA A 13 -2.62 26.01 -3.79
CA ALA A 13 -3.58 25.48 -4.74
C ALA A 13 -4.96 25.99 -4.34
N LEU A 14 -5.73 26.49 -5.32
CA LEU A 14 -7.13 26.85 -5.11
C LEU A 14 -7.94 25.56 -4.93
N ASP A 15 -8.53 25.39 -3.76
CA ASP A 15 -9.49 24.33 -3.47
C ASP A 15 -10.82 24.65 -4.21
N LEU A 16 -11.31 23.73 -5.02
CA LEU A 16 -12.49 23.94 -5.86
C LEU A 16 -13.80 23.48 -5.20
N GLY A 17 -13.79 23.04 -3.94
CA GLY A 17 -15.05 22.76 -3.24
C GLY A 17 -15.14 21.44 -2.47
N ALA A 18 -16.36 20.90 -2.39
CA ALA A 18 -16.73 19.75 -1.57
C ALA A 18 -15.86 18.51 -1.82
N GLU A 19 -15.68 17.70 -0.79
CA GLU A 19 -15.08 16.37 -0.92
C GLU A 19 -15.89 15.53 -1.92
N GLU A 20 -15.18 14.92 -2.84
CA GLU A 20 -15.72 14.00 -3.84
C GLU A 20 -15.06 12.63 -3.71
N GLU A 21 -15.77 11.61 -4.16
CA GLU A 21 -15.24 10.26 -4.28
C GLU A 21 -14.80 9.98 -5.71
N LEU A 22 -13.63 9.35 -5.85
CA LEU A 22 -13.06 9.00 -7.14
C LEU A 22 -12.52 7.59 -7.11
N GLU A 23 -12.98 6.75 -8.02
CA GLU A 23 -12.58 5.35 -8.15
C GLU A 23 -11.88 5.10 -9.48
N GLY A 24 -10.83 4.30 -9.48
CA GLY A 24 -10.12 3.96 -10.71
C GLY A 24 -8.87 3.13 -10.52
N LEU A 25 -8.21 2.84 -11.65
CA LEU A 25 -6.95 2.12 -11.69
C LEU A 25 -5.76 3.08 -11.71
N VAL A 26 -4.73 2.76 -10.95
CA VAL A 26 -3.44 3.47 -11.00
C VAL A 26 -2.74 3.16 -12.32
N ASP A 27 -2.57 4.17 -13.16
CA ASP A 27 -1.97 4.02 -14.50
C ASP A 27 -0.43 4.14 -14.45
N SER A 28 0.09 5.08 -13.66
CA SER A 28 1.53 5.29 -13.47
C SER A 28 1.83 6.15 -12.24
N ILE A 29 2.99 5.94 -11.63
CA ILE A 29 3.51 6.82 -10.58
C ILE A 29 4.33 7.92 -11.26
N ILE A 30 4.02 9.19 -10.94
CA ILE A 30 4.71 10.37 -11.48
C ILE A 30 5.83 10.79 -10.55
N PHE A 31 5.56 10.78 -9.24
CA PHE A 31 6.49 11.19 -8.21
C PHE A 31 6.19 10.47 -6.90
N SER A 32 7.23 10.15 -6.15
CA SER A 32 7.16 9.69 -4.77
C SER A 32 8.28 10.37 -3.98
N SER A 33 7.96 10.88 -2.80
CA SER A 33 8.98 11.40 -1.87
C SER A 33 9.79 10.26 -1.27
N ASP A 34 11.08 10.52 -1.00
CA ASP A 34 11.99 9.50 -0.44
C ASP A 34 11.55 8.98 0.95
N ASN A 35 10.77 9.76 1.68
CA ASN A 35 10.23 9.40 3.00
C ASN A 35 8.83 8.74 2.93
N GLY A 36 8.29 8.48 1.74
CA GLY A 36 6.97 7.87 1.54
C GLY A 36 5.77 8.72 1.99
N GLN A 37 5.98 9.99 2.35
CA GLN A 37 4.90 10.83 2.92
C GLN A 37 4.11 11.63 1.87
N PHE A 38 4.51 11.58 0.60
CA PHE A 38 3.83 12.28 -0.48
C PHE A 38 4.05 11.56 -1.80
N ALA A 39 2.98 11.39 -2.55
CA ALA A 39 3.05 10.83 -3.89
C ALA A 39 2.14 11.57 -4.87
N VAL A 40 2.52 11.49 -6.15
CA VAL A 40 1.73 11.94 -7.29
C VAL A 40 1.62 10.79 -8.28
N PHE A 41 0.42 10.41 -8.65
CA PHE A 41 0.18 9.33 -9.59
C PHE A 41 -0.91 9.69 -10.60
N ARG A 42 -0.94 8.96 -11.70
CA ARG A 42 -2.02 9.02 -12.69
C ARG A 42 -3.06 7.97 -12.38
N LEU A 43 -4.30 8.41 -12.27
CA LEU A 43 -5.47 7.58 -12.16
C LEU A 43 -6.20 7.49 -13.48
N ARG A 44 -6.68 6.31 -13.83
CA ARG A 44 -7.69 6.10 -14.86
C ARG A 44 -9.01 5.81 -14.16
N PRO A 45 -9.96 6.77 -14.12
CA PRO A 45 -11.25 6.55 -13.50
C PRO A 45 -12.03 5.42 -14.18
N ALA A 46 -12.87 4.72 -13.40
CA ALA A 46 -13.65 3.57 -13.88
C ALA A 46 -14.61 3.92 -15.03
N HIS A 47 -15.10 5.15 -15.07
CA HIS A 47 -16.15 5.59 -16.00
C HIS A 47 -15.72 6.69 -16.96
N GLN A 48 -14.42 7.02 -17.04
CA GLN A 48 -13.90 8.09 -17.90
C GLN A 48 -12.66 7.63 -18.68
N ASN A 49 -12.53 8.11 -19.93
CA ASN A 49 -11.34 7.85 -20.73
C ASN A 49 -10.18 8.83 -20.44
N SER A 50 -10.42 9.84 -19.60
CA SER A 50 -9.40 10.82 -19.21
C SER A 50 -8.53 10.30 -18.09
N ARG A 51 -7.25 10.68 -18.10
CA ARG A 51 -6.33 10.43 -16.99
C ARG A 51 -6.33 11.62 -16.05
N ILE A 52 -6.39 11.35 -14.77
CA ILE A 52 -6.41 12.35 -13.69
C ILE A 52 -5.10 12.27 -12.93
N ASN A 53 -4.46 13.42 -12.68
CA ASN A 53 -3.33 13.47 -11.76
C ASN A 53 -3.87 13.55 -10.34
N VAL A 54 -3.44 12.65 -9.50
CA VAL A 54 -3.82 12.55 -8.08
C VAL A 54 -2.59 12.85 -7.23
N THR A 55 -2.79 13.66 -6.20
CA THR A 55 -1.80 13.90 -5.14
C THR A 55 -2.31 13.28 -3.84
N VAL A 56 -1.43 12.63 -3.10
CA VAL A 56 -1.76 12.00 -1.81
C VAL A 56 -0.62 12.23 -0.82
N SER A 57 -0.97 12.46 0.45
CA SER A 57 0.00 12.57 1.55
C SER A 57 0.21 11.19 2.20
N ALA A 58 0.58 10.21 1.39
CA ALA A 58 0.86 8.83 1.75
C ALA A 58 1.82 8.20 0.75
N GLU A 59 2.21 6.95 0.98
CA GLU A 59 2.95 6.16 0.00
C GLU A 59 2.15 5.98 -1.31
N PRO A 60 2.83 5.90 -2.46
CA PRO A 60 2.16 5.70 -3.73
C PRO A 60 1.52 4.30 -3.78
N PRO A 61 0.29 4.19 -4.31
CA PRO A 61 -0.27 2.89 -4.63
C PRO A 61 0.51 2.22 -5.76
N LEU A 62 0.32 0.90 -5.93
CA LEU A 62 0.96 0.16 -7.00
C LEU A 62 0.29 0.43 -8.36
N VAL A 63 1.09 0.42 -9.44
CA VAL A 63 0.56 0.52 -10.81
C VAL A 63 -0.36 -0.69 -11.08
N GLY A 64 -1.54 -0.42 -11.64
CA GLY A 64 -2.58 -1.44 -11.89
C GLY A 64 -3.47 -1.73 -10.68
N GLN A 65 -3.21 -1.13 -9.54
CA GLN A 65 -4.04 -1.28 -8.35
C GLN A 65 -5.34 -0.47 -8.50
N GLN A 66 -6.44 -1.05 -8.05
CA GLN A 66 -7.71 -0.35 -7.89
C GLN A 66 -7.63 0.51 -6.64
N VAL A 67 -8.05 1.77 -6.75
CA VAL A 67 -8.10 2.70 -5.61
C VAL A 67 -9.44 3.39 -5.54
N HIS A 68 -9.92 3.58 -4.31
CA HIS A 68 -11.03 4.45 -3.98
C HIS A 68 -10.49 5.64 -3.19
N LEU A 69 -10.73 6.82 -3.67
CA LEU A 69 -10.18 8.07 -3.17
C LEU A 69 -11.30 8.97 -2.65
N ILE A 70 -11.05 9.64 -1.55
CA ILE A 70 -11.88 10.75 -1.06
C ILE A 70 -10.97 11.98 -1.07
N GLY A 71 -11.45 13.09 -1.61
CA GLY A 71 -10.66 14.31 -1.70
C GLY A 71 -11.37 15.44 -2.42
N SER A 72 -10.61 16.44 -2.84
CA SER A 72 -11.13 17.60 -3.54
C SER A 72 -10.32 17.93 -4.79
N TRP A 73 -10.95 18.60 -5.75
CA TRP A 73 -10.27 19.12 -6.91
C TRP A 73 -9.52 20.39 -6.55
N ILE A 74 -8.27 20.46 -7.00
CA ILE A 74 -7.40 21.62 -6.83
C ILE A 74 -6.86 22.08 -8.18
N VAL A 75 -6.55 23.34 -8.33
CA VAL A 75 -5.81 23.88 -9.48
C VAL A 75 -4.40 24.25 -9.02
N HIS A 76 -3.43 23.48 -9.44
CA HIS A 76 -2.02 23.78 -9.17
C HIS A 76 -1.49 24.75 -10.22
N PRO A 77 -0.79 25.86 -9.85
CA PRO A 77 -0.34 26.90 -10.78
C PRO A 77 0.51 26.39 -11.94
N ARG A 78 1.32 25.35 -11.70
CA ARG A 78 2.24 24.77 -12.70
C ARG A 78 1.70 23.50 -13.37
N PHE A 79 0.90 22.70 -12.67
CA PHE A 79 0.50 21.35 -13.12
C PHE A 79 -1.00 21.26 -13.48
N GLY A 80 -1.73 22.39 -13.40
CA GLY A 80 -3.14 22.43 -13.74
C GLY A 80 -4.04 21.71 -12.73
N GLN A 81 -5.18 21.23 -13.20
CA GLN A 81 -6.16 20.56 -12.37
C GLN A 81 -5.65 19.19 -11.87
N GLN A 82 -5.78 18.96 -10.58
CA GLN A 82 -5.40 17.73 -9.90
C GLN A 82 -6.45 17.35 -8.87
N PHE A 83 -6.53 16.07 -8.53
CA PHE A 83 -7.34 15.59 -7.43
C PHE A 83 -6.44 15.42 -6.20
N LYS A 84 -6.71 16.16 -5.13
CA LYS A 84 -6.01 16.07 -3.87
C LYS A 84 -6.75 15.08 -2.98
N ALA A 85 -6.23 13.86 -2.89
CA ALA A 85 -6.79 12.82 -2.04
C ALA A 85 -6.42 13.08 -0.58
N VAL A 86 -7.41 13.07 0.30
CA VAL A 86 -7.27 13.09 1.76
C VAL A 86 -7.33 11.67 2.34
N SER A 87 -8.00 10.76 1.61
CA SER A 87 -8.05 9.33 1.95
C SER A 87 -7.87 8.49 0.68
N ILE A 88 -7.17 7.38 0.83
CA ILE A 88 -6.96 6.37 -0.21
C ILE A 88 -7.24 5.00 0.36
N ARG A 89 -8.14 4.24 -0.28
CA ARG A 89 -8.37 2.83 0.00
C ARG A 89 -7.85 2.01 -1.17
N LEU A 90 -7.00 1.06 -0.86
CA LEU A 90 -6.35 0.19 -1.84
C LEU A 90 -7.17 -1.10 -2.01
N GLU A 91 -7.53 -1.43 -3.24
CA GLU A 91 -8.27 -2.64 -3.56
C GLU A 91 -7.50 -3.49 -4.57
N ALA A 92 -7.72 -4.81 -4.53
CA ALA A 92 -7.18 -5.67 -5.58
C ALA A 92 -7.92 -5.38 -6.90
N PRO A 93 -7.22 -5.37 -8.05
CA PRO A 93 -7.89 -5.17 -9.33
C PRO A 93 -8.82 -6.35 -9.64
N THR A 94 -10.05 -6.06 -10.06
CA THR A 94 -11.07 -7.06 -10.40
C THR A 94 -11.25 -7.25 -11.90
N SER A 95 -10.85 -6.27 -12.71
CA SER A 95 -10.91 -6.37 -14.16
C SER A 95 -9.68 -7.04 -14.75
N ALA A 96 -9.82 -7.75 -15.88
CA ALA A 96 -8.71 -8.39 -16.58
C ALA A 96 -7.60 -7.37 -16.97
N ASP A 97 -7.96 -6.18 -17.46
CA ASP A 97 -7.00 -5.10 -17.78
C ASP A 97 -6.25 -4.61 -16.53
N GLY A 98 -6.95 -4.45 -15.40
CA GLY A 98 -6.33 -4.08 -14.13
C GLY A 98 -5.38 -5.15 -13.61
N ILE A 99 -5.80 -6.41 -13.67
CA ILE A 99 -4.98 -7.56 -13.25
C ILE A 99 -3.73 -7.69 -14.14
N GLU A 100 -3.86 -7.52 -15.46
CA GLU A 100 -2.70 -7.55 -16.37
C GLU A 100 -1.68 -6.47 -15.99
N ARG A 101 -2.14 -5.23 -15.76
CA ARG A 101 -1.27 -4.11 -15.36
C ARG A 101 -0.61 -4.34 -14.00
N PHE A 102 -1.39 -4.82 -13.03
CA PHE A 102 -0.90 -5.15 -11.71
C PHE A 102 0.22 -6.20 -11.78
N LEU A 103 -0.02 -7.30 -12.48
CA LEU A 103 0.97 -8.35 -12.65
C LEU A 103 2.21 -7.87 -13.45
N ALA A 104 2.00 -6.99 -14.45
CA ALA A 104 3.07 -6.43 -15.27
C ALA A 104 3.89 -5.32 -14.60
N SER A 105 3.45 -4.80 -13.45
CA SER A 105 4.09 -3.67 -12.76
C SER A 105 5.46 -3.98 -12.16
N GLY A 106 5.83 -5.27 -12.08
CA GLY A 106 7.06 -5.73 -11.46
C GLY A 106 6.95 -6.00 -9.96
N VAL A 107 5.76 -5.85 -9.38
CA VAL A 107 5.49 -6.13 -7.97
C VAL A 107 5.52 -7.62 -7.67
N ILE A 108 5.13 -8.45 -8.65
CA ILE A 108 5.15 -9.91 -8.51
C ILE A 108 6.39 -10.48 -9.18
N ASP A 109 7.25 -11.07 -8.38
CA ASP A 109 8.49 -11.69 -8.81
C ASP A 109 8.26 -12.78 -9.88
N GLY A 110 9.00 -12.68 -10.97
CA GLY A 110 8.91 -13.65 -12.07
C GLY A 110 7.79 -13.37 -13.07
N VAL A 111 7.03 -12.28 -12.91
CA VAL A 111 5.98 -11.86 -13.83
C VAL A 111 6.35 -10.54 -14.52
N GLY A 112 6.81 -10.63 -15.75
CA GLY A 112 6.95 -9.45 -16.62
C GLY A 112 5.71 -9.23 -17.49
N PRO A 113 5.68 -8.15 -18.31
CA PRO A 113 4.51 -7.79 -19.11
C PRO A 113 4.02 -8.91 -20.06
N ALA A 114 4.94 -9.66 -20.69
CA ALA A 114 4.58 -10.75 -21.58
C ALA A 114 3.96 -11.95 -20.82
N MET A 115 4.45 -12.22 -19.60
CA MET A 115 3.93 -13.28 -18.75
C MET A 115 2.55 -12.87 -18.18
N ALA A 116 2.40 -11.65 -17.70
CA ALA A 116 1.14 -11.11 -17.21
C ALA A 116 0.03 -11.25 -18.26
N ARG A 117 0.33 -10.86 -19.52
CA ARG A 117 -0.62 -10.99 -20.63
C ARG A 117 -1.03 -12.44 -20.86
N ARG A 118 -0.09 -13.40 -20.84
CA ARG A 118 -0.40 -14.84 -21.01
C ARG A 118 -1.24 -15.37 -19.85
N ILE A 119 -0.94 -15.00 -18.62
CA ILE A 119 -1.72 -15.40 -17.44
C ILE A 119 -3.16 -14.90 -17.58
N VAL A 120 -3.34 -13.60 -17.88
CA VAL A 120 -4.67 -13.00 -18.00
C VAL A 120 -5.41 -13.50 -19.23
N ALA A 121 -4.74 -13.74 -20.35
CA ALA A 121 -5.36 -14.37 -21.53
C ALA A 121 -5.91 -15.77 -21.21
N LYS A 122 -5.29 -16.51 -20.29
CA LYS A 122 -5.72 -17.86 -19.89
C LYS A 122 -6.84 -17.84 -18.84
N PHE A 123 -6.75 -16.96 -17.85
CA PHE A 123 -7.60 -16.99 -16.64
C PHE A 123 -8.53 -15.78 -16.50
N GLY A 124 -8.35 -14.73 -17.30
CA GLY A 124 -9.16 -13.51 -17.25
C GLY A 124 -9.14 -12.86 -15.89
N ALA A 125 -10.33 -12.52 -15.39
CA ALA A 125 -10.53 -11.92 -14.08
C ALA A 125 -10.22 -12.87 -12.90
N ASP A 126 -10.16 -14.17 -13.13
CA ASP A 126 -9.86 -15.17 -12.09
C ASP A 126 -8.35 -15.34 -11.85
N ALA A 127 -7.49 -14.65 -12.60
CA ALA A 127 -6.04 -14.85 -12.56
C ALA A 127 -5.44 -14.70 -11.16
N LEU A 128 -5.86 -13.70 -10.37
CA LEU A 128 -5.37 -13.51 -9.00
C LEU A 128 -5.85 -14.62 -8.07
N THR A 129 -7.09 -15.06 -8.18
CA THR A 129 -7.63 -16.19 -7.42
C THR A 129 -6.89 -17.49 -7.75
N ILE A 130 -6.53 -17.71 -9.01
CA ILE A 130 -5.72 -18.85 -9.43
C ILE A 130 -4.31 -18.79 -8.83
N ILE A 131 -3.67 -17.64 -8.87
CA ILE A 131 -2.34 -17.43 -8.27
C ILE A 131 -2.36 -17.75 -6.77
N GLU A 132 -3.38 -17.29 -6.06
CA GLU A 132 -3.51 -17.44 -4.62
C GLU A 132 -3.90 -18.85 -4.19
N GLN A 133 -4.96 -19.40 -4.78
CA GLN A 133 -5.60 -20.62 -4.29
C GLN A 133 -5.22 -21.87 -5.05
N LYS A 134 -4.84 -21.75 -6.32
CA LYS A 134 -4.56 -22.89 -7.22
C LYS A 134 -3.30 -22.67 -8.06
N PRO A 135 -2.14 -22.34 -7.46
CA PRO A 135 -0.94 -21.93 -8.20
C PRO A 135 -0.44 -22.98 -9.19
N HIS A 136 -0.70 -24.27 -8.96
CA HIS A 136 -0.37 -25.34 -9.90
C HIS A 136 -1.04 -25.17 -11.26
N GLN A 137 -2.19 -24.49 -11.33
CA GLN A 137 -2.85 -24.23 -12.62
C GLN A 137 -2.09 -23.23 -13.50
N LEU A 138 -1.17 -22.44 -12.93
CA LEU A 138 -0.30 -21.57 -13.69
C LEU A 138 0.59 -22.36 -14.68
N GLU A 139 0.85 -23.64 -14.43
CA GLU A 139 1.59 -24.51 -15.35
C GLU A 139 0.87 -24.71 -16.71
N LEU A 140 -0.43 -24.39 -16.78
CA LEU A 140 -1.19 -24.36 -18.03
C LEU A 140 -0.86 -23.13 -18.91
N VAL A 141 -0.08 -22.19 -18.39
CA VAL A 141 0.38 -21.01 -19.12
C VAL A 141 1.76 -21.30 -19.71
N GLU A 142 1.90 -21.08 -21.00
CA GLU A 142 3.18 -21.29 -21.72
C GLU A 142 4.33 -20.51 -21.05
N GLY A 143 5.41 -21.22 -20.71
CA GLY A 143 6.60 -20.65 -20.08
C GLY A 143 6.54 -20.59 -18.55
N ILE A 144 5.50 -21.14 -17.92
CA ILE A 144 5.42 -21.28 -16.46
C ILE A 144 5.61 -22.75 -16.08
N ALA A 145 6.79 -23.08 -15.58
CA ALA A 145 7.04 -24.38 -14.95
C ALA A 145 6.65 -24.31 -13.45
N ARG A 146 6.51 -25.48 -12.82
CA ARG A 146 6.11 -25.64 -11.41
C ARG A 146 6.87 -24.69 -10.47
N ARG A 147 8.20 -24.64 -10.55
CA ARG A 147 9.01 -23.75 -9.72
C ARG A 147 8.70 -22.27 -9.91
N THR A 148 8.39 -21.88 -11.15
CA THR A 148 7.99 -20.50 -11.45
C THR A 148 6.60 -20.21 -10.90
N ALA A 149 5.66 -21.14 -10.99
CA ALA A 149 4.33 -21.02 -10.41
C ALA A 149 4.38 -20.84 -8.90
N GLU A 150 5.19 -21.65 -8.21
CA GLU A 150 5.42 -21.55 -6.77
C GLU A 150 6.03 -20.19 -6.37
N LYS A 151 7.00 -19.68 -7.14
CA LYS A 151 7.61 -18.37 -6.92
C LYS A 151 6.61 -17.23 -7.10
N ILE A 152 5.80 -17.27 -8.16
CA ILE A 152 4.75 -16.28 -8.42
C ILE A 152 3.75 -16.26 -7.25
N ALA A 153 3.29 -17.42 -6.81
CA ALA A 153 2.34 -17.53 -5.71
C ALA A 153 2.91 -17.02 -4.39
N ALA A 154 4.18 -17.32 -4.09
CA ALA A 154 4.85 -16.83 -2.90
C ALA A 154 4.96 -15.29 -2.90
N SER A 155 5.40 -14.72 -4.02
CA SER A 155 5.51 -13.26 -4.17
C SER A 155 4.14 -12.56 -4.09
N TYR A 156 3.09 -13.15 -4.69
CA TYR A 156 1.73 -12.60 -4.59
C TYR A 156 1.23 -12.61 -3.14
N ARG A 157 1.45 -13.70 -2.42
CA ARG A 157 1.06 -13.83 -1.01
C ARG A 157 1.75 -12.77 -0.15
N GLU A 158 3.06 -12.58 -0.33
CA GLU A 158 3.82 -11.54 0.36
C GLU A 158 3.21 -10.14 0.14
N GLN A 159 2.86 -9.80 -1.10
CA GLN A 159 2.21 -8.52 -1.42
C GLN A 159 0.81 -8.41 -0.82
N SER A 160 0.06 -9.51 -0.73
CA SER A 160 -1.26 -9.54 -0.11
C SER A 160 -1.18 -9.30 1.40
N GLU A 161 -0.24 -9.98 2.07
CA GLU A 161 0.00 -9.84 3.52
C GLU A 161 0.47 -8.42 3.87
N LEU A 162 1.39 -7.84 3.08
CA LEU A 162 1.82 -6.45 3.26
C LEU A 162 0.64 -5.47 3.17
N ARG A 163 -0.22 -5.64 2.18
CA ARG A 163 -1.41 -4.79 2.01
C ARG A 163 -2.36 -4.93 3.20
N GLU A 164 -2.56 -6.14 3.69
CA GLU A 164 -3.42 -6.40 4.83
C GLU A 164 -2.90 -5.69 6.09
N ILE A 165 -1.59 -5.76 6.35
CA ILE A 165 -0.94 -5.04 7.45
C ILE A 165 -1.09 -3.53 7.29
N MET A 166 -0.90 -2.98 6.07
CA MET A 166 -1.09 -1.55 5.81
C MET A 166 -2.51 -1.09 6.15
N LEU A 167 -3.52 -1.80 5.63
CA LEU A 167 -4.92 -1.50 5.88
C LEU A 167 -5.29 -1.63 7.37
N TRP A 168 -4.73 -2.63 8.03
CA TRP A 168 -4.93 -2.82 9.46
C TRP A 168 -4.37 -1.63 10.26
N LEU A 169 -3.13 -1.21 10.00
CA LEU A 169 -2.50 -0.05 10.64
C LEU A 169 -3.31 1.23 10.43
N GLU A 170 -3.74 1.49 9.19
CA GLU A 170 -4.53 2.68 8.84
C GLU A 170 -5.89 2.68 9.55
N SER A 171 -6.56 1.54 9.66
CA SER A 171 -7.83 1.42 10.39
C SER A 171 -7.69 1.70 11.90
N HIS A 172 -6.47 1.56 12.44
CA HIS A 172 -6.15 1.85 13.84
C HIS A 172 -5.45 3.21 14.02
N GLY A 173 -5.51 4.10 13.01
CA GLY A 173 -4.97 5.45 13.06
C GLY A 173 -3.44 5.54 13.01
N VAL A 174 -2.78 4.49 12.57
CA VAL A 174 -1.32 4.40 12.43
C VAL A 174 -0.93 4.37 10.95
N SER A 175 0.18 5.02 10.61
CA SER A 175 0.65 5.06 9.22
C SER A 175 0.96 3.67 8.66
N GLY A 176 0.40 3.34 7.50
CA GLY A 176 0.68 2.11 6.75
C GLY A 176 2.14 1.97 6.33
N ALA A 177 2.92 3.07 6.31
CA ALA A 177 4.36 3.05 6.02
C ALA A 177 5.19 2.14 6.95
N LEU A 178 4.65 1.79 8.11
CA LEU A 178 5.30 0.87 9.04
C LEU A 178 5.16 -0.60 8.63
N ALA A 179 4.20 -0.93 7.77
CA ALA A 179 3.89 -2.32 7.37
C ALA A 179 5.11 -3.08 6.86
N VAL A 180 5.92 -2.45 5.98
CA VAL A 180 7.11 -3.09 5.40
C VAL A 180 8.12 -3.49 6.48
N ARG A 181 8.33 -2.64 7.49
CA ARG A 181 9.27 -2.92 8.59
C ARG A 181 8.75 -4.04 9.51
N ILE A 182 7.45 -3.98 9.83
CA ILE A 182 6.77 -5.00 10.63
C ILE A 182 6.81 -6.34 9.90
N PHE A 183 6.44 -6.35 8.62
CA PHE A 183 6.47 -7.56 7.80
C PHE A 183 7.88 -8.14 7.65
N LYS A 184 8.90 -7.30 7.45
CA LYS A 184 10.30 -7.74 7.39
C LYS A 184 10.74 -8.45 8.67
N LYS A 185 10.21 -8.05 9.81
CA LYS A 185 10.56 -8.63 11.11
C LYS A 185 9.78 -9.91 11.42
N TYR A 186 8.47 -9.91 11.18
CA TYR A 186 7.57 -10.97 11.64
C TYR A 186 6.94 -11.81 10.52
N SER A 187 7.08 -11.40 9.26
CA SER A 187 6.49 -12.09 8.10
C SER A 187 4.98 -12.35 8.31
N SER A 188 4.51 -13.57 8.11
CA SER A 188 3.10 -13.97 8.30
C SER A 188 2.55 -13.83 9.73
N PHE A 189 3.42 -13.63 10.73
CA PHE A 189 3.01 -13.39 12.12
C PHE A 189 2.75 -11.91 12.44
N SER A 190 2.88 -11.02 11.45
CA SER A 190 2.79 -9.57 11.66
C SER A 190 1.47 -9.12 12.27
N LEU A 191 0.34 -9.63 11.79
CA LEU A 191 -0.98 -9.30 12.33
C LEU A 191 -1.18 -9.84 13.74
N ASP A 192 -0.71 -11.05 14.01
CA ASP A 192 -0.78 -11.64 15.36
C ASP A 192 -0.01 -10.79 16.38
N VAL A 193 1.19 -10.33 16.04
CA VAL A 193 1.98 -9.44 16.90
C VAL A 193 1.30 -8.07 17.06
N LEU A 194 0.75 -7.51 16.01
CA LEU A 194 0.02 -6.24 16.06
C LEU A 194 -1.18 -6.32 17.00
N GLU A 195 -1.94 -7.40 16.95
CA GLU A 195 -3.17 -7.59 17.73
C GLU A 195 -2.90 -8.03 19.17
N SER A 196 -1.93 -8.91 19.38
CA SER A 196 -1.71 -9.55 20.67
C SER A 196 -0.56 -8.94 21.47
N HIS A 197 0.48 -8.40 20.81
CA HIS A 197 1.72 -7.96 21.42
C HIS A 197 2.25 -6.61 20.89
N PRO A 198 1.42 -5.55 20.81
CA PRO A 198 1.80 -4.28 20.16
C PRO A 198 3.05 -3.62 20.76
N TYR A 199 3.31 -3.79 22.06
CA TYR A 199 4.51 -3.22 22.70
C TYR A 199 5.82 -3.89 22.29
N GLN A 200 5.77 -5.13 21.80
CA GLN A 200 6.93 -5.81 21.25
C GLN A 200 7.50 -5.09 20.03
N LEU A 201 6.63 -4.40 19.27
CA LEU A 201 7.05 -3.58 18.12
C LEU A 201 8.04 -2.50 18.50
N ALA A 202 7.85 -1.85 19.68
CA ALA A 202 8.73 -0.78 20.14
C ALA A 202 10.14 -1.27 20.50
N GLN A 203 10.27 -2.55 20.85
CA GLN A 203 11.53 -3.18 21.21
C GLN A 203 12.25 -3.78 19.99
N GLU A 204 11.52 -4.30 19.01
CA GLU A 204 12.07 -5.15 17.97
C GLU A 204 12.04 -4.53 16.56
N VAL A 205 11.24 -3.50 16.32
CA VAL A 205 11.11 -2.87 14.99
C VAL A 205 11.72 -1.48 14.98
N GLU A 206 12.79 -1.30 14.22
CA GLU A 206 13.45 -0.01 14.09
C GLU A 206 12.48 1.07 13.59
N GLY A 207 12.46 2.22 14.29
CA GLY A 207 11.61 3.36 13.96
C GLY A 207 10.16 3.23 14.47
N ILE A 208 9.84 2.21 15.26
CA ILE A 208 8.60 2.14 16.05
C ILE A 208 8.97 2.40 17.51
N GLY A 209 8.58 3.56 18.02
CA GLY A 209 8.78 3.91 19.43
C GLY A 209 7.56 3.56 20.30
N PHE A 210 7.71 3.73 21.62
CA PHE A 210 6.65 3.50 22.59
C PHE A 210 5.35 4.22 22.23
N ALA A 211 5.40 5.50 21.79
CA ALA A 211 4.21 6.26 21.44
C ALA A 211 3.37 5.62 20.32
N THR A 212 4.02 5.04 19.30
CA THR A 212 3.34 4.34 18.20
C THR A 212 2.76 3.02 18.68
N ALA A 213 3.51 2.24 19.46
CA ALA A 213 3.03 0.99 20.03
C ALA A 213 1.85 1.23 21.00
N ASP A 214 1.90 2.30 21.80
CA ASP A 214 0.83 2.70 22.71
C ASP A 214 -0.43 3.19 21.97
N ALA A 215 -0.28 3.85 20.83
CA ALA A 215 -1.40 4.21 19.96
C ALA A 215 -2.11 2.96 19.41
N ILE A 216 -1.35 1.96 18.95
CA ILE A 216 -1.90 0.67 18.50
C ILE A 216 -2.61 -0.03 19.64
N ALA A 217 -1.96 -0.20 20.80
CA ALA A 217 -2.53 -0.84 21.98
C ALA A 217 -3.81 -0.18 22.45
N SER A 218 -3.84 1.16 22.45
CA SER A 218 -5.01 1.95 22.83
C SER A 218 -6.18 1.75 21.85
N SER A 219 -5.91 1.66 20.55
CA SER A 219 -6.93 1.41 19.52
C SER A 219 -7.56 0.02 19.64
N LEU A 220 -6.81 -0.94 20.20
CA LEU A 220 -7.28 -2.29 20.55
C LEU A 220 -8.03 -2.35 21.89
N GLY A 221 -8.13 -1.23 22.61
CA GLY A 221 -8.80 -1.17 23.90
C GLY A 221 -7.96 -1.66 25.08
N MET A 222 -6.65 -1.80 24.92
CA MET A 222 -5.74 -2.15 26.02
C MET A 222 -5.74 -1.04 27.07
N THR A 223 -5.81 -1.43 28.35
CA THR A 223 -5.92 -0.49 29.47
C THR A 223 -4.58 0.13 29.85
N ARG A 224 -4.64 1.25 30.57
CA ARG A 224 -3.41 1.91 31.06
C ARG A 224 -2.62 1.09 32.07
N ASP A 225 -3.27 0.16 32.72
CA ASP A 225 -2.69 -0.71 33.75
C ASP A 225 -2.21 -2.06 33.20
N ASP A 226 -2.20 -2.23 31.86
CA ASP A 226 -1.66 -3.43 31.22
C ASP A 226 -0.17 -3.61 31.55
N GLU A 227 0.22 -4.81 31.99
CA GLU A 227 1.58 -5.09 32.44
C GLU A 227 2.62 -4.87 31.33
N ASN A 228 2.28 -5.18 30.07
CA ASN A 228 3.17 -4.99 28.94
C ASN A 228 3.36 -3.49 28.66
N ARG A 229 2.29 -2.69 28.83
CA ARG A 229 2.35 -1.24 28.72
C ARG A 229 3.28 -0.64 29.76
N VAL A 230 3.13 -1.04 31.01
CA VAL A 230 3.96 -0.56 32.12
C VAL A 230 5.43 -0.91 31.90
N ALA A 231 5.72 -2.14 31.52
CA ALA A 231 7.08 -2.59 31.23
C ALA A 231 7.71 -1.79 30.06
N ALA A 232 7.01 -1.66 28.93
CA ALA A 232 7.49 -0.90 27.77
C ALA A 232 7.65 0.61 28.09
N GLY A 233 6.78 1.16 28.94
CA GLY A 233 6.89 2.55 29.41
C GLY A 233 8.10 2.80 30.30
N ILE A 234 8.46 1.86 31.15
CA ILE A 234 9.67 1.92 31.97
C ILE A 234 10.93 1.86 31.08
N ASP A 235 10.98 0.92 30.15
CA ASP A 235 12.09 0.79 29.21
C ASP A 235 12.28 2.08 28.38
N TYR A 236 11.18 2.66 27.89
CA TYR A 236 11.21 3.93 27.18
C TYR A 236 11.74 5.07 28.05
N ALA A 237 11.28 5.18 29.30
CA ALA A 237 11.71 6.24 30.22
C ALA A 237 13.23 6.12 30.53
N LEU A 238 13.74 4.90 30.70
CA LEU A 238 15.16 4.65 30.95
C LEU A 238 16.02 5.03 29.73
N GLN A 239 15.55 4.77 28.50
CA GLN A 239 16.24 5.15 27.27
C GLN A 239 16.34 6.68 27.08
N GLN A 240 15.37 7.45 27.61
CA GLN A 240 15.39 8.93 27.52
C GLN A 240 16.40 9.57 28.50
N ILE A 241 16.87 8.85 29.50
CA ILE A 241 17.77 9.34 30.55
C ILE A 241 19.23 8.97 30.27
N SER A 242 19.45 8.01 29.37
CA SER A 242 20.78 7.51 28.95
C SER A 242 21.36 8.32 27.81
#